data_e52478a49f76b134e899711317ab58a7
#
_entry.id   e52478a49f76b134e899711317ab58a7
#
_cell.length_a   1.000
_cell.length_b   1.000
_cell.length_c   1.000
_cell.angle_alpha   90.00
_cell.angle_beta   90.00
_cell.angle_gamma   90.00
#
_symmetry.space_group_name_H-M   'P 1'
#
loop_
_entity.id
_entity.type
_entity.pdbx_description
1 polymer ?
#
loop_
_entity_poly.entity_id
_entity_poly.type
_entity_poly.pdbx_seq_one_letter_code
_entity_poly.pdbx_strand_id
1 'polypeptide(L)' 'MNSDQLKDFFNAMGATTEIWLIVYNSFRNSGMVEESAIEHTQAFMTAFMTSLLKNGKGEDK' A
#
# COMPACT_ATOMS: atom_id res chain seq x y z
N MET A 1 -18.71 9.13 10.77
CA MET A 1 -17.35 8.86 11.24
C MET A 1 -16.98 9.90 12.27
N ASN A 2 -16.50 9.49 13.43
CA ASN A 2 -16.15 10.45 14.45
C ASN A 2 -14.73 10.94 14.27
N SER A 3 -14.28 11.85 15.09
CA SER A 3 -12.97 12.46 14.96
C SER A 3 -11.83 11.48 15.09
N ASP A 4 -11.94 10.52 15.97
CA ASP A 4 -10.89 9.51 16.16
C ASP A 4 -10.78 8.59 14.95
N GLN A 5 -11.90 8.21 14.38
CA GLN A 5 -11.89 7.38 13.20
C GLN A 5 -11.32 8.12 12.01
N LEU A 6 -11.61 9.39 11.89
CA LEU A 6 -11.08 10.21 10.81
C LEU A 6 -9.57 10.34 10.93
N LYS A 7 -9.07 10.55 12.14
CA LYS A 7 -7.65 10.64 12.38
C LYS A 7 -6.95 9.35 12.01
N ASP A 8 -7.52 8.20 12.41
CA ASP A 8 -6.95 6.90 12.08
C ASP A 8 -6.92 6.68 10.58
N PHE A 9 -7.96 7.13 9.88
CA PHE A 9 -8.04 7.01 8.44
C PHE A 9 -6.92 7.81 7.77
N PHE A 10 -6.70 9.04 8.18
CA PHE A 10 -5.65 9.87 7.61
C PHE A 10 -4.26 9.29 7.92
N ASN A 11 -4.07 8.76 9.10
CA ASN A 11 -2.79 8.14 9.46
C ASN A 11 -2.54 6.91 8.58
N ALA A 12 -3.54 6.11 8.35
CA ALA A 12 -3.41 4.93 7.51
C ALA A 12 -3.11 5.32 6.07
N MET A 13 -3.75 6.37 5.56
CA MET A 13 -3.48 6.84 4.22
C MET A 13 -2.06 7.34 4.07
N GLY A 14 -1.55 8.05 5.09
CA GLY A 14 -0.19 8.52 5.06
C GLY A 14 0.81 7.38 5.02
N ALA A 15 0.59 6.36 5.83
CA ALA A 15 1.48 5.20 5.85
C ALA A 15 1.45 4.47 4.52
N THR A 16 0.27 4.35 3.91
CA THR A 16 0.13 3.69 2.62
C THR A 16 0.86 4.48 1.54
N THR A 17 0.79 5.80 1.58
CA THR A 17 1.48 6.63 0.63
C THR A 17 3.00 6.46 0.74
N GLU A 18 3.51 6.37 1.95
CA GLU A 18 4.93 6.17 2.15
C GLU A 18 5.39 4.84 1.60
N ILE A 19 4.62 3.79 1.82
CA ILE A 19 4.94 2.48 1.29
C ILE A 19 4.94 2.52 -0.24
N TRP A 20 3.93 3.18 -0.81
CA TRP A 20 3.83 3.32 -2.26
C TRP A 20 5.09 3.97 -2.83
N LEU A 21 5.55 5.05 -2.21
CA LEU A 21 6.72 5.76 -2.69
C LEU A 21 7.98 4.90 -2.58
N ILE A 22 8.13 4.15 -1.52
CA ILE A 22 9.28 3.29 -1.34
C ILE A 22 9.30 2.22 -2.43
N VAL A 23 8.18 1.60 -2.68
CA VAL A 23 8.07 0.55 -3.69
C VAL A 23 8.31 1.13 -5.08
N TYR A 24 7.69 2.27 -5.36
CA TYR A 24 7.84 2.94 -6.65
C TYR A 24 9.31 3.28 -6.90
N ASN A 25 9.96 3.88 -5.91
CA ASN A 25 11.37 4.27 -6.06
C ASN A 25 12.25 3.04 -6.25
N SER A 26 11.93 1.94 -5.60
CA SER A 26 12.68 0.69 -5.77
C SER A 26 12.58 0.18 -7.19
N PHE A 27 11.40 0.23 -7.78
CA PHE A 27 11.22 -0.20 -9.16
C PHE A 27 11.95 0.73 -10.11
N ARG A 28 11.89 2.04 -9.88
CA ARG A 28 12.60 2.99 -10.71
C ARG A 28 14.12 2.78 -10.62
N ASN A 29 14.61 2.53 -9.44
CA ASN A 29 16.05 2.32 -9.23
C ASN A 29 16.54 1.04 -9.90
N SER A 30 15.68 0.10 -10.12
CA SER A 30 16.06 -1.12 -10.81
C SER A 30 16.11 -0.95 -12.32
N GLY A 31 15.78 0.23 -12.82
CA GLY A 31 15.82 0.52 -14.25
C GLY A 31 14.46 0.51 -14.93
N MET A 32 13.40 0.34 -14.18
CA MET A 32 12.06 0.28 -14.76
C MET A 32 11.62 1.67 -15.18
N VAL A 33 11.02 1.82 -16.36
CA VAL A 33 10.52 3.10 -16.82
C VAL A 33 9.32 3.51 -15.97
N GLU A 34 9.03 4.80 -15.95
CA GLU A 34 8.04 5.36 -15.06
C GLU A 34 6.69 4.67 -15.16
N GLU A 35 6.20 4.49 -16.36
CA GLU A 35 4.89 3.90 -16.59
C GLU A 35 4.82 2.49 -16.04
N SER A 36 5.84 1.70 -16.28
CA SER A 36 5.91 0.33 -15.78
C SER A 36 6.05 0.32 -14.26
N ALA A 37 6.83 1.26 -13.71
CA ALA A 37 7.00 1.33 -12.28
C ALA A 37 5.68 1.64 -11.58
N ILE A 38 4.86 2.51 -12.17
CA ILE A 38 3.57 2.84 -11.61
C ILE A 38 2.67 1.60 -11.63
N GLU A 39 2.63 0.89 -12.74
CA GLU A 39 1.79 -0.29 -12.87
C GLU A 39 2.20 -1.36 -11.88
N HIS A 40 3.49 -1.60 -11.77
CA HIS A 40 4.00 -2.63 -10.86
C HIS A 40 3.79 -2.23 -9.40
N THR A 41 3.92 -0.95 -9.08
CA THR A 41 3.68 -0.47 -7.73
C THR A 41 2.22 -0.66 -7.35
N GLN A 42 1.31 -0.38 -8.27
CA GLN A 42 -0.10 -0.56 -8.01
C GLN A 42 -0.44 -2.02 -7.80
N ALA A 43 0.14 -2.90 -8.61
CA ALA A 43 -0.08 -4.33 -8.47
C ALA A 43 0.45 -4.83 -7.12
N PHE A 44 1.63 -4.35 -6.74
CA PHE A 44 2.22 -4.71 -5.46
C PHE A 44 1.31 -4.27 -4.32
N MET A 45 0.82 -3.04 -4.36
CA MET A 45 -0.01 -2.50 -3.30
C MET A 45 -1.33 -3.25 -3.19
N THR A 46 -1.89 -3.65 -4.30
CA THR A 46 -3.11 -4.44 -4.31
C THR A 46 -2.88 -5.79 -3.62
N ALA A 47 -1.79 -6.45 -3.96
CA ALA A 47 -1.46 -7.73 -3.36
C ALA A 47 -1.17 -7.58 -1.86
N PHE A 48 -0.48 -6.51 -1.49
CA PHE A 48 -0.14 -6.24 -0.10
C PHE A 48 -1.41 -6.01 0.71
N MET A 49 -2.33 -5.21 0.22
CA MET A 49 -3.57 -4.93 0.92
C MET A 49 -4.43 -6.18 1.02
N THR A 50 -4.48 -6.96 -0.03
CA THR A 50 -5.23 -8.21 -0.03
C THR A 50 -4.67 -9.16 1.03
N SER A 51 -3.36 -9.23 1.12
CA SER A 51 -2.70 -10.09 2.08
C SER A 51 -3.00 -9.66 3.50
N LEU A 52 -3.01 -8.37 3.77
CA LEU A 52 -3.35 -7.87 5.09
C LEU A 52 -4.79 -8.21 5.46
N LEU A 53 -5.69 -8.07 4.53
CA LEU A 53 -7.08 -8.39 4.78
C LEU A 53 -7.28 -9.86 5.03
N LYS A 54 -6.61 -10.69 4.28
CA LYS A 54 -6.69 -12.11 4.45
C LYS A 54 -6.13 -12.54 5.79
N ASN A 55 -5.02 -11.99 6.18
CA ASN A 55 -4.41 -12.35 7.46
C ASN A 55 -5.31 -11.92 8.60
N GLY A 56 -5.93 -10.79 8.50
CA GLY A 56 -6.83 -10.33 9.52
C GLY A 56 -8.03 -11.20 9.69
N LYS A 57 -8.50 -11.81 8.59
CA LYS A 57 -9.59 -12.70 8.68
C LYS A 57 -9.19 -14.05 9.06
N GLY A 58 -8.06 -14.49 8.62
CA GLY A 58 -7.61 -15.84 8.81
C GLY A 58 -7.41 -16.25 10.21
N GLU A 59 -7.18 -15.30 11.07
CA GLU A 59 -6.97 -15.67 12.36
C GLU A 59 -8.16 -16.07 13.07
N ASP A 60 -9.27 -15.86 12.52
CA ASP A 60 -10.45 -16.22 13.13
C ASP A 60 -10.66 -17.63 13.23
N LYS A 61 -10.05 -18.40 12.62
CA LYS A 61 -10.30 -19.73 12.61
C LYS A 61 -9.96 -20.44 13.61
#